data_cea64074a81f84e6a0fbd004a5fc1d0c
#
_entry.id   cea64074a81f84e6a0fbd004a5fc1d0c
#
_cell.length_a   1.000
_cell.length_b   1.000
_cell.length_c   1.000
_cell.angle_alpha   90.00
_cell.angle_beta   90.00
_cell.angle_gamma   90.00
#
_symmetry.space_group_name_H-M   'P 1'
#
loop_
_entity.id
_entity.type
_entity.pdbx_description
1 polymer ?
#
loop_
_entity_poly.entity_id
_entity_poly.type
_entity_poly.pdbx_seq_one_letter_code
_entity_poly.pdbx_strand_id
1 'polypeptide(L)'
;MLNDKFGIKRGMMTTVHAYTMDQNLQDNVHADLRRARAAAMNMVPTTTGAAQAVALVIPELKGKFTGFAVRVPTSTVSMVDFVVELNKGTSVEEINNAFIAASQSEALEGILCVTDEQLVSSDFKGDPASSTVDLPLTIGLGDNLFKVISWYDNEYGYSHRVADLTAFIADHFNA
;
A
#
# COMPACT_ATOMS: atom_id res chain seq x y z
N MET A 1 -1.39 9.13 -8.55
CA MET A 1 -2.77 9.30 -9.01
C MET A 1 -3.57 10.23 -8.12
N LEU A 2 -3.91 9.89 -6.84
CA LEU A 2 -4.72 10.77 -5.97
C LEU A 2 -4.14 12.19 -5.86
N ASN A 3 -2.82 12.30 -5.64
CA ASN A 3 -2.15 13.60 -5.55
C ASN A 3 -2.26 14.39 -6.86
N ASP A 4 -2.05 13.76 -7.99
CA ASP A 4 -2.05 14.44 -9.31
C ASP A 4 -3.43 14.93 -9.70
N LYS A 5 -4.47 14.17 -9.38
CA LYS A 5 -5.84 14.44 -9.81
C LYS A 5 -6.63 15.33 -8.85
N PHE A 6 -6.46 15.12 -7.55
CA PHE A 6 -7.24 15.80 -6.51
C PHE A 6 -6.40 16.64 -5.55
N GLY A 7 -5.08 16.45 -5.53
CA GLY A 7 -4.16 17.08 -4.58
C GLY A 7 -4.35 16.52 -3.17
N ILE A 8 -3.28 16.02 -2.56
CA ILE A 8 -3.32 15.55 -1.18
C ILE A 8 -3.00 16.73 -0.27
N LYS A 9 -3.91 17.05 0.65
CA LYS A 9 -3.70 18.02 1.71
C LYS A 9 -2.95 17.41 2.87
N ARG A 10 -3.43 16.29 3.38
CA ARG A 10 -2.81 15.46 4.42
C ARG A 10 -3.44 14.08 4.50
N GLY A 11 -2.80 13.15 5.16
CA GLY A 11 -3.35 11.81 5.35
C GLY A 11 -2.65 11.00 6.43
N MET A 12 -3.28 9.90 6.78
CA MET A 12 -2.75 8.89 7.69
C MET A 12 -2.89 7.51 7.07
N MET A 13 -1.87 6.69 7.21
CA MET A 13 -1.84 5.34 6.67
C MET A 13 -1.65 4.32 7.81
N THR A 14 -2.45 3.29 7.80
CA THR A 14 -2.18 2.08 8.56
C THR A 14 -1.98 0.93 7.61
N THR A 15 -0.83 0.27 7.69
CA THR A 15 -0.63 -0.97 6.95
C THR A 15 -0.93 -2.15 7.87
N VAL A 16 -1.98 -2.91 7.56
CA VAL A 16 -2.21 -4.23 8.16
C VAL A 16 -1.35 -5.22 7.37
N HIS A 17 -0.27 -5.67 7.98
CA HIS A 17 0.84 -6.29 7.26
C HIS A 17 1.08 -7.73 7.73
N ALA A 18 1.38 -8.61 6.80
CA ALA A 18 1.87 -9.94 7.11
C ALA A 18 3.10 -9.87 8.03
N TYR A 19 3.32 -10.89 8.86
CA TYR A 19 4.56 -10.97 9.62
C TYR A 19 5.76 -11.20 8.68
N THR A 20 6.94 -10.78 9.11
CA THR A 20 8.18 -10.89 8.31
C THR A 20 9.30 -11.45 9.18
N MET A 21 10.44 -11.77 8.56
CA MET A 21 11.64 -12.28 9.25
C MET A 21 12.20 -11.33 10.32
N ASP A 22 11.78 -10.07 10.31
CA ASP A 22 12.13 -9.08 11.32
C ASP A 22 11.38 -9.28 12.67
N GLN A 23 10.50 -10.26 12.74
CA GLN A 23 9.75 -10.62 13.94
C GLN A 23 10.20 -11.99 14.46
N ASN A 24 10.19 -12.12 15.80
CA ASN A 24 10.50 -13.43 16.40
C ASN A 24 9.40 -14.45 16.16
N LEU A 25 9.77 -15.69 15.90
CA LEU A 25 8.82 -16.80 15.76
C LEU A 25 8.14 -17.10 17.11
N GLN A 26 8.92 -17.08 18.20
CA GLN A 26 8.46 -17.18 19.58
C GLN A 26 8.94 -15.97 20.38
N ASP A 27 8.36 -15.71 21.56
CA ASP A 27 8.82 -14.65 22.46
C ASP A 27 10.33 -14.77 22.71
N ASN A 28 11.08 -13.76 22.30
CA ASN A 28 12.53 -13.73 22.44
C ASN A 28 13.06 -12.30 22.43
N VAL A 29 14.33 -12.11 22.72
CA VAL A 29 14.99 -10.80 22.76
C VAL A 29 14.91 -10.11 21.40
N HIS A 30 14.50 -8.84 21.40
CA HIS A 30 14.47 -7.98 20.24
C HIS A 30 14.60 -6.51 20.68
N ALA A 31 15.22 -5.66 19.86
CA ALA A 31 15.37 -4.23 20.17
C ALA A 31 14.01 -3.50 20.27
N ASP A 32 13.05 -3.86 19.42
CA ASP A 32 11.64 -3.45 19.54
C ASP A 32 10.89 -4.47 20.39
N LEU A 33 10.43 -4.04 21.57
CA LEU A 33 9.73 -4.91 22.53
C LEU A 33 8.43 -5.51 21.98
N ARG A 34 7.78 -4.88 21.01
CA ARG A 34 6.58 -5.42 20.37
C ARG A 34 6.94 -6.51 19.36
N ARG A 35 8.02 -6.35 18.60
CA ARG A 35 8.55 -7.38 17.70
C ARG A 35 9.22 -8.55 18.43
N ALA A 36 9.50 -8.39 19.72
CA ALA A 36 9.97 -9.46 20.59
C ALA A 36 8.95 -10.58 20.80
N ARG A 37 7.66 -10.31 20.55
CA ARG A 37 6.55 -11.25 20.77
C ARG A 37 6.34 -12.16 19.56
N ALA A 38 5.84 -13.36 19.83
CA ALA A 38 5.57 -14.39 18.81
C ALA A 38 4.70 -13.86 17.66
N ALA A 39 5.25 -13.84 16.45
CA ALA A 39 4.67 -13.19 15.29
C ALA A 39 3.31 -13.77 14.87
N ALA A 40 3.18 -15.11 14.90
CA ALA A 40 1.98 -15.80 14.47
C ALA A 40 0.85 -15.85 15.53
N MET A 41 1.07 -15.24 16.70
CA MET A 41 0.12 -15.27 17.83
C MET A 41 -0.35 -13.87 18.24
N ASN A 42 0.18 -12.81 17.65
CA ASN A 42 -0.06 -11.45 18.10
C ASN A 42 -0.34 -10.50 16.95
N MET A 43 -1.19 -9.52 17.19
CA MET A 43 -1.22 -8.28 16.40
C MET A 43 -0.15 -7.34 16.98
N VAL A 44 0.83 -6.96 16.17
CA VAL A 44 2.00 -6.21 16.61
C VAL A 44 2.05 -4.83 15.94
N PRO A 45 1.62 -3.75 16.63
CA PRO A 45 1.82 -2.40 16.15
C PRO A 45 3.33 -2.09 16.08
N THR A 46 3.79 -1.51 14.98
CA THR A 46 5.20 -1.21 14.78
C THR A 46 5.38 -0.02 13.82
N THR A 47 6.57 0.52 13.78
CA THR A 47 6.90 1.60 12.85
C THR A 47 6.95 1.10 11.40
N THR A 48 6.72 2.00 10.46
CA THR A 48 6.94 1.77 9.03
C THR A 48 7.68 2.94 8.41
N GLY A 49 8.60 2.63 7.50
CA GLY A 49 9.28 3.64 6.67
C GLY A 49 8.48 4.07 5.45
N ALA A 50 7.32 3.47 5.18
CA ALA A 50 6.57 3.69 3.94
C ALA A 50 6.21 5.17 3.71
N ALA A 51 5.73 5.88 4.73
CA ALA A 51 5.40 7.30 4.60
C ALA A 51 6.62 8.18 4.28
N GLN A 52 7.80 7.82 4.82
CA GLN A 52 9.05 8.52 4.49
C GLN A 52 9.53 8.19 3.08
N ALA A 53 9.42 6.92 2.66
CA ALA A 53 9.81 6.48 1.32
C ALA A 53 8.99 7.17 0.23
N VAL A 54 7.68 7.34 0.41
CA VAL A 54 6.84 8.08 -0.54
C VAL A 54 7.30 9.54 -0.70
N ALA A 55 7.71 10.19 0.38
CA ALA A 55 8.21 11.57 0.32
C ALA A 55 9.54 11.72 -0.44
N LEU A 56 10.30 10.63 -0.63
CA LEU A 56 11.51 10.62 -1.46
C LEU A 56 11.17 10.61 -2.96
N VAL A 57 10.08 9.94 -3.35
CA VAL A 57 9.68 9.82 -4.77
C VAL A 57 8.63 10.84 -5.17
N ILE A 58 7.87 11.40 -4.22
CA ILE A 58 6.88 12.46 -4.41
C ILE A 58 7.19 13.57 -3.40
N PRO A 59 8.17 14.45 -3.66
CA PRO A 59 8.67 15.42 -2.69
C PRO A 59 7.61 16.38 -2.14
N GLU A 60 6.59 16.73 -2.93
CA GLU A 60 5.47 17.57 -2.51
C GLU A 60 4.59 16.95 -1.42
N LEU A 61 4.72 15.66 -1.16
CA LEU A 61 4.03 14.96 -0.07
C LEU A 61 4.82 14.95 1.24
N LYS A 62 6.03 15.53 1.26
CA LYS A 62 6.84 15.59 2.48
C LYS A 62 6.10 16.32 3.59
N GLY A 63 5.94 15.64 4.74
CA GLY A 63 5.23 16.18 5.90
C GLY A 63 3.71 16.20 5.80
N LYS A 64 3.14 15.76 4.69
CA LYS A 64 1.68 15.75 4.51
C LYS A 64 1.01 14.47 5.00
N PHE A 65 1.76 13.39 5.17
CA PHE A 65 1.20 12.19 5.76
C PHE A 65 2.21 11.40 6.59
N THR A 66 1.68 10.57 7.46
CA THR A 66 2.42 9.65 8.33
C THR A 66 1.64 8.36 8.48
N GLY A 67 2.22 7.37 9.14
CA GLY A 67 1.53 6.12 9.39
C GLY A 67 2.36 5.15 10.23
N PHE A 68 1.75 4.01 10.51
CA PHE A 68 2.39 2.90 11.19
C PHE A 68 1.90 1.57 10.59
N ALA A 69 2.50 0.47 10.98
CA ALA A 69 2.09 -0.86 10.59
C ALA A 69 1.52 -1.63 11.77
N VAL A 70 0.54 -2.51 11.50
CA VAL A 70 0.10 -3.55 12.42
C VAL A 70 0.44 -4.88 11.77
N ARG A 71 1.41 -5.60 12.31
CA ARG A 71 1.71 -6.96 11.87
C ARG A 71 0.65 -7.91 12.39
N VAL A 72 0.16 -8.78 11.52
CA VAL A 72 -0.92 -9.73 11.83
C VAL A 72 -0.47 -11.17 11.51
N PRO A 73 -1.12 -12.20 12.10
CA PRO A 73 -0.78 -13.61 11.89
C PRO A 73 -1.14 -14.14 10.49
N THR A 74 -0.65 -13.49 9.43
CA THR A 74 -0.73 -13.94 8.04
C THR A 74 0.66 -14.07 7.45
N SER A 75 0.88 -15.07 6.60
CA SER A 75 2.20 -15.39 6.07
C SER A 75 2.64 -14.44 4.95
N THR A 76 1.71 -13.95 4.16
CA THR A 76 1.92 -12.99 3.09
C THR A 76 0.63 -12.22 2.82
N VAL A 77 0.69 -11.22 1.96
CA VAL A 77 -0.34 -10.25 1.62
C VAL A 77 -0.63 -9.27 2.75
N SER A 78 -0.65 -8.03 2.38
CA SER A 78 -0.85 -6.88 3.28
C SER A 78 -1.90 -5.95 2.71
N MET A 79 -2.50 -5.15 3.58
CA MET A 79 -3.53 -4.19 3.22
C MET A 79 -3.12 -2.79 3.71
N VAL A 80 -3.27 -1.80 2.86
CA VAL A 80 -3.14 -0.39 3.22
C VAL A 80 -4.52 0.19 3.51
N ASP A 81 -4.71 0.75 4.69
CA ASP A 81 -5.81 1.65 5.05
C ASP A 81 -5.28 3.08 5.00
N PHE A 82 -5.66 3.82 3.97
CA PHE A 82 -5.22 5.19 3.76
C PHE A 82 -6.37 6.17 3.91
N VAL A 83 -6.33 6.93 5.01
CA VAL A 83 -7.24 8.05 5.24
C VAL A 83 -6.59 9.33 4.71
N VAL A 84 -7.26 10.02 3.80
CA VAL A 84 -6.70 11.17 3.07
C VAL A 84 -7.69 12.32 3.00
N GLU A 85 -7.23 13.53 3.33
CA GLU A 85 -7.93 14.78 3.06
C GLU A 85 -7.39 15.36 1.74
N LEU A 86 -8.30 15.59 0.79
CA LEU A 86 -7.99 16.11 -0.54
C LEU A 86 -8.16 17.63 -0.59
N ASN A 87 -7.42 18.29 -1.48
CA ASN A 87 -7.56 19.73 -1.71
C ASN A 87 -8.82 20.04 -2.54
N LYS A 88 -9.17 19.14 -3.46
CA LYS A 88 -10.32 19.29 -4.35
C LYS A 88 -11.46 18.40 -3.83
N GLY A 89 -12.63 19.02 -3.66
CA GLY A 89 -13.84 18.27 -3.35
C GLY A 89 -14.19 17.29 -4.47
N THR A 90 -14.63 16.07 -4.08
CA THR A 90 -14.93 15.00 -5.01
C THR A 90 -15.91 13.99 -4.37
N SER A 91 -16.21 12.90 -5.05
CA SER A 91 -17.06 11.82 -4.57
C SER A 91 -16.32 10.48 -4.57
N VAL A 92 -16.87 9.48 -3.87
CA VAL A 92 -16.40 8.09 -3.91
C VAL A 92 -16.38 7.56 -5.35
N GLU A 93 -17.43 7.87 -6.11
CA GLU A 93 -17.55 7.44 -7.50
C GLU A 93 -16.44 8.06 -8.38
N GLU A 94 -16.16 9.35 -8.23
CA GLU A 94 -15.08 10.01 -8.98
C GLU A 94 -13.70 9.47 -8.63
N ILE A 95 -13.46 9.15 -7.35
CA ILE A 95 -12.21 8.52 -6.90
C ILE A 95 -12.08 7.13 -7.52
N ASN A 96 -13.11 6.29 -7.44
CA ASN A 96 -13.11 4.95 -8.00
C ASN A 96 -12.92 4.97 -9.52
N ASN A 97 -13.63 5.84 -10.24
CA ASN A 97 -13.45 6.02 -11.67
C ASN A 97 -12.03 6.49 -12.03
N ALA A 98 -11.42 7.30 -11.16
CA ALA A 98 -10.03 7.73 -11.35
C ALA A 98 -9.04 6.58 -11.18
N PHE A 99 -9.27 5.66 -10.24
CA PHE A 99 -8.44 4.46 -10.08
C PHE A 99 -8.63 3.49 -11.26
N ILE A 100 -9.87 3.27 -11.71
CA ILE A 100 -10.16 2.45 -12.89
C ILE A 100 -9.42 3.00 -14.12
N ALA A 101 -9.53 4.30 -14.40
CA ALA A 101 -8.85 4.92 -15.53
C ALA A 101 -7.31 4.86 -15.40
N ALA A 102 -6.78 4.99 -14.19
CA ALA A 102 -5.35 4.91 -13.95
C ALA A 102 -4.81 3.48 -14.15
N SER A 103 -5.55 2.45 -13.70
CA SER A 103 -5.14 1.05 -13.87
C SER A 103 -5.09 0.59 -15.33
N GLN A 104 -5.82 1.27 -16.20
CA GLN A 104 -5.85 1.01 -17.66
C GLN A 104 -4.83 1.85 -18.44
N SER A 105 -4.07 2.72 -17.77
CA SER A 105 -3.05 3.53 -18.44
C SER A 105 -1.78 2.72 -18.69
N GLU A 106 -1.12 2.96 -19.82
CA GLU A 106 0.17 2.34 -20.19
C GLU A 106 1.22 2.45 -19.05
N ALA A 107 1.25 3.57 -18.33
CA ALA A 107 2.23 3.83 -17.27
C ALA A 107 2.00 2.98 -16.01
N LEU A 108 0.79 2.48 -15.77
CA LEU A 108 0.43 1.75 -14.56
C LEU A 108 -0.14 0.34 -14.83
N GLU A 109 -0.14 -0.10 -16.08
CA GLU A 109 -0.54 -1.45 -16.46
C GLU A 109 0.30 -2.50 -15.71
N GLY A 110 -0.36 -3.46 -15.07
CA GLY A 110 0.29 -4.48 -14.24
C GLY A 110 0.93 -3.99 -12.94
N ILE A 111 0.90 -2.66 -12.67
CA ILE A 111 1.43 -2.04 -11.46
C ILE A 111 0.30 -1.65 -10.51
N LEU A 112 -0.72 -0.97 -11.04
CA LEU A 112 -1.94 -0.62 -10.33
C LEU A 112 -3.10 -1.44 -10.88
N CYS A 113 -3.77 -2.18 -10.00
CA CYS A 113 -5.00 -2.89 -10.31
C CYS A 113 -6.16 -2.37 -9.47
N VAL A 114 -7.37 -2.74 -9.84
CA VAL A 114 -8.60 -2.46 -9.10
C VAL A 114 -9.44 -3.73 -9.04
N THR A 115 -10.24 -3.87 -7.98
CA THR A 115 -11.23 -4.94 -7.85
C THR A 115 -12.55 -4.38 -7.33
N ASP A 116 -13.66 -4.93 -7.80
CA ASP A 116 -15.01 -4.72 -7.29
C ASP A 116 -15.57 -5.97 -6.59
N GLU A 117 -14.77 -7.04 -6.52
CA GLU A 117 -15.10 -8.30 -5.87
C GLU A 117 -14.87 -8.24 -4.36
N GLN A 118 -15.61 -9.05 -3.61
CA GLN A 118 -15.48 -9.18 -2.16
C GLN A 118 -14.38 -10.19 -1.80
N LEU A 119 -13.12 -9.76 -1.91
CA LEU A 119 -11.94 -10.58 -1.74
C LEU A 119 -11.33 -10.38 -0.34
N VAL A 120 -10.45 -11.32 0.04
CA VAL A 120 -9.66 -11.30 1.27
C VAL A 120 -8.18 -11.52 0.95
N SER A 121 -7.30 -11.36 1.93
CA SER A 121 -5.86 -11.42 1.73
C SER A 121 -5.35 -12.65 0.98
N SER A 122 -5.94 -13.83 1.19
CA SER A 122 -5.51 -15.06 0.52
C SER A 122 -5.73 -15.07 -1.00
N ASP A 123 -6.67 -14.27 -1.49
CA ASP A 123 -7.00 -14.18 -2.91
C ASP A 123 -5.95 -13.40 -3.70
N PHE A 124 -5.19 -12.54 -3.02
CA PHE A 124 -4.10 -11.74 -3.60
C PHE A 124 -2.73 -12.41 -3.48
N LYS A 125 -2.66 -13.65 -3.00
CA LYS A 125 -1.39 -14.37 -2.89
C LYS A 125 -0.82 -14.70 -4.26
N GLY A 126 0.39 -14.20 -4.53
CA GLY A 126 1.04 -14.34 -5.83
C GLY A 126 0.60 -13.29 -6.85
N ASP A 127 -0.14 -12.25 -6.43
CA ASP A 127 -0.48 -11.12 -7.29
C ASP A 127 0.79 -10.26 -7.55
N PRO A 128 1.19 -10.08 -8.82
CA PRO A 128 2.35 -9.27 -9.17
C PRO A 128 2.11 -7.76 -9.08
N ALA A 129 0.85 -7.31 -8.94
CA ALA A 129 0.54 -5.89 -8.84
C ALA A 129 1.21 -5.26 -7.62
N SER A 130 1.67 -4.02 -7.76
CA SER A 130 2.18 -3.24 -6.62
C SER A 130 1.07 -2.78 -5.69
N SER A 131 -0.14 -2.62 -6.21
CA SER A 131 -1.31 -2.22 -5.44
C SER A 131 -2.59 -2.56 -6.20
N THR A 132 -3.52 -3.27 -5.55
CA THR A 132 -4.86 -3.54 -6.06
C THR A 132 -5.86 -2.82 -5.17
N VAL A 133 -6.50 -1.76 -5.71
CA VAL A 133 -7.47 -0.94 -4.96
C VAL A 133 -8.79 -1.68 -4.86
N ASP A 134 -9.31 -1.78 -3.64
CA ASP A 134 -10.60 -2.37 -3.32
C ASP A 134 -11.69 -1.30 -3.42
N LEU A 135 -12.33 -1.21 -4.58
CA LEU A 135 -13.28 -0.14 -4.90
C LEU A 135 -14.49 -0.11 -3.95
N PRO A 136 -15.11 -1.25 -3.58
CA PRO A 136 -16.21 -1.28 -2.61
C PRO A 136 -15.86 -0.74 -1.22
N LEU A 137 -14.58 -0.76 -0.84
CA LEU A 137 -14.11 -0.28 0.46
C LEU A 137 -13.66 1.20 0.45
N THR A 138 -13.84 1.90 -0.66
CA THR A 138 -13.64 3.35 -0.69
C THR A 138 -14.78 4.04 0.07
N ILE A 139 -14.46 4.82 1.08
CA ILE A 139 -15.43 5.50 1.96
C ILE A 139 -15.17 7.00 1.93
N GLY A 140 -16.23 7.80 1.81
CA GLY A 140 -16.17 9.26 1.91
C GLY A 140 -16.81 9.78 3.19
N LEU A 141 -16.24 10.83 3.76
CA LEU A 141 -16.83 11.61 4.84
C LEU A 141 -16.81 13.09 4.46
N GLY A 142 -17.95 13.61 4.06
CA GLY A 142 -18.04 14.91 3.37
C GLY A 142 -17.52 14.78 1.94
N ASP A 143 -17.02 15.88 1.40
CA ASP A 143 -16.59 16.02 0.01
C ASP A 143 -15.07 15.97 -0.19
N ASN A 144 -14.29 15.89 0.89
CA ASN A 144 -12.83 15.97 0.80
C ASN A 144 -12.07 14.98 1.71
N LEU A 145 -12.73 14.24 2.60
CA LEU A 145 -12.08 13.24 3.46
C LEU A 145 -12.50 11.83 3.03
N PHE A 146 -11.52 11.03 2.64
CA PHE A 146 -11.75 9.69 2.11
C PHE A 146 -10.86 8.65 2.78
N LYS A 147 -11.36 7.42 2.81
CA LYS A 147 -10.58 6.22 3.10
C LYS A 147 -10.50 5.41 1.82
N VAL A 148 -9.30 5.00 1.46
CA VAL A 148 -9.02 4.09 0.34
C VAL A 148 -8.31 2.87 0.88
N ILE A 149 -8.77 1.70 0.48
CA ILE A 149 -8.17 0.41 0.82
C ILE A 149 -7.47 -0.16 -0.41
N SER A 150 -6.27 -0.67 -0.23
CA SER A 150 -5.58 -1.42 -1.28
C SER A 150 -4.83 -2.63 -0.72
N TRP A 151 -4.74 -3.67 -1.55
CA TRP A 151 -4.07 -4.93 -1.27
C TRP A 151 -2.75 -5.02 -2.02
N TYR A 152 -1.80 -5.75 -1.48
CA TYR A 152 -0.55 -6.10 -2.17
C TYR A 152 0.08 -7.35 -1.57
N ASP A 153 0.63 -8.21 -2.42
CA ASP A 153 1.52 -9.26 -1.93
C ASP A 153 2.90 -8.63 -1.70
N ASN A 154 3.26 -8.47 -0.43
CA ASN A 154 4.50 -7.79 -0.02
C ASN A 154 5.78 -8.52 -0.43
N GLU A 155 5.69 -9.79 -0.79
CA GLU A 155 6.82 -10.60 -1.28
C GLU A 155 6.82 -10.61 -2.83
N TYR A 156 5.70 -10.96 -3.43
CA TYR A 156 5.60 -11.20 -4.87
C TYR A 156 5.61 -9.91 -5.68
N GLY A 157 4.83 -8.91 -5.26
CA GLY A 157 4.78 -7.60 -5.92
C GLY A 157 6.14 -6.89 -5.93
N TYR A 158 6.87 -6.90 -4.81
CA TYR A 158 8.23 -6.34 -4.77
C TYR A 158 9.19 -7.10 -5.69
N SER A 159 9.16 -8.43 -5.68
CA SER A 159 10.04 -9.26 -6.51
C SER A 159 9.81 -8.98 -8.01
N HIS A 160 8.56 -8.79 -8.43
CA HIS A 160 8.23 -8.37 -9.80
C HIS A 160 8.82 -6.99 -10.15
N ARG A 161 8.72 -6.01 -9.27
CA ARG A 161 9.33 -4.67 -9.51
C ARG A 161 10.84 -4.73 -9.62
N VAL A 162 11.50 -5.61 -8.88
CA VAL A 162 12.96 -5.85 -9.02
C VAL A 162 13.27 -6.45 -10.39
N ALA A 163 12.47 -7.41 -10.86
CA ALA A 163 12.64 -7.98 -12.19
C ALA A 163 12.43 -6.94 -13.30
N ASP A 164 11.37 -6.13 -13.21
CA ASP A 164 11.09 -5.05 -14.16
C ASP A 164 12.23 -4.02 -14.21
N LEU A 165 12.75 -3.61 -13.04
CA LEU A 165 13.87 -2.69 -12.97
C LEU A 165 15.13 -3.30 -13.61
N THR A 166 15.35 -4.61 -13.42
CA THR A 166 16.50 -5.31 -14.02
C THR A 166 16.38 -5.34 -15.53
N ALA A 167 15.20 -5.63 -16.07
CA ALA A 167 14.94 -5.58 -17.51
C ALA A 167 15.15 -4.17 -18.07
N PHE A 168 14.58 -3.17 -17.41
CA PHE A 168 14.73 -1.76 -17.79
C PHE A 168 16.21 -1.33 -17.85
N ILE A 169 17.01 -1.73 -16.86
CA ILE A 169 18.47 -1.43 -16.84
C ILE A 169 19.16 -2.15 -18.00
N ALA A 170 18.85 -3.44 -18.22
CA ALA A 170 19.47 -4.21 -19.30
C ALA A 170 19.23 -3.58 -20.69
N ASP A 171 18.00 -3.13 -20.93
CA ASP A 171 17.63 -2.47 -22.20
C ASP A 171 18.37 -1.13 -22.38
N HIS A 172 18.60 -0.38 -21.30
CA HIS A 172 19.27 0.92 -21.37
C HIS A 172 20.80 0.84 -21.43
N PHE A 173 21.39 -0.25 -20.95
CA PHE A 173 22.86 -0.44 -21.01
C PHE A 173 23.33 -1.23 -22.23
N ASN A 174 22.43 -1.89 -22.97
CA ASN A 174 22.72 -2.61 -24.20
C ASN A 174 22.40 -1.77 -25.47
N ALA A 175 22.02 -0.50 -25.32
CA ALA A 175 21.82 0.49 -26.39
C ALA A 175 23.07 1.47 -26.43
#